data_5e2eaa2d2a64cd44b3aed772d1dea0df
#
_entry.id   5e2eaa2d2a64cd44b3aed772d1dea0df
#
_cell.length_a   1.000
_cell.length_b   1.000
_cell.length_c   1.000
_cell.angle_alpha   90.00
_cell.angle_beta   90.00
_cell.angle_gamma   90.00
#
_symmetry.space_group_name_H-M   'P 1'
#
loop_
_entity.id
_entity.type
_entity.pdbx_description
1 polymer ?
#
loop_
_entity_poly.entity_id
_entity_poly.type
_entity_poly.pdbx_seq_one_letter_code
_entity_poly.pdbx_strand_id
1 'polypeptide(L)'
;TSGTTILPSLEFVTESAYYDETTKLGGEGAPKVEYVVPEDFPAHTVKAMTDGAERVYEFLSCRGAIRVDFVVDETGTAFALEVNTTPGLQEHSNLPVSCAHAGISYAELLTGLLAQALAEARPAPWVTS
;
A
#
# COMPACT_ATOMS: atom_id res chain seq x y z
N THR A 1 -4.24 -16.84 -11.17
CA THR A 1 -3.54 -16.10 -10.11
C THR A 1 -2.13 -15.81 -10.53
N SER A 2 -1.96 -14.64 -10.96
CA SER A 2 -0.75 -14.07 -11.52
C SER A 2 0.24 -13.71 -10.41
N GLY A 3 0.96 -14.54 -9.75
CA GLY A 3 2.12 -14.20 -8.93
C GLY A 3 2.05 -12.93 -8.05
N THR A 4 0.88 -12.35 -7.87
CA THR A 4 0.64 -11.15 -7.07
C THR A 4 0.63 -11.53 -5.59
N THR A 5 1.45 -10.86 -4.79
CA THR A 5 1.46 -11.03 -3.34
C THR A 5 0.61 -9.96 -2.70
N ILE A 6 -0.41 -10.36 -1.95
CA ILE A 6 -1.20 -9.45 -1.13
C ILE A 6 -0.53 -9.31 0.23
N LEU A 7 -0.17 -8.10 0.58
CA LEU A 7 0.44 -7.78 1.87
C LEU A 7 -0.64 -7.56 2.95
N PRO A 8 -0.30 -7.70 4.23
CA PRO A 8 -1.21 -7.37 5.32
C PRO A 8 -1.74 -5.94 5.20
N SER A 9 -3.04 -5.77 5.41
CA SER A 9 -3.63 -4.44 5.53
C SER A 9 -3.11 -3.72 6.77
N LEU A 10 -2.97 -2.41 6.68
CA LEU A 10 -2.60 -1.56 7.80
C LEU A 10 -3.73 -0.56 8.08
N GLU A 11 -4.03 -0.36 9.34
CA GLU A 11 -4.94 0.67 9.80
C GLU A 11 -4.15 1.94 10.14
N PHE A 12 -4.68 3.09 9.71
CA PHE A 12 -4.17 4.39 10.14
C PHE A 12 -4.82 4.76 11.46
N VAL A 13 -4.01 4.81 12.49
CA VAL A 13 -4.44 5.36 13.78
C VAL A 13 -3.85 6.77 13.89
N THR A 14 -4.70 7.77 13.95
CA THR A 14 -4.30 9.18 14.07
C THR A 14 -5.16 9.88 15.10
N GLU A 15 -4.57 10.81 15.83
CA GLU A 15 -5.30 11.69 16.76
C GLU A 15 -6.16 12.74 16.04
N SER A 16 -5.96 12.91 14.73
CA SER A 16 -6.71 13.87 13.90
C SER A 16 -7.86 13.19 13.19
N ALA A 17 -9.02 13.86 13.12
CA ALA A 17 -10.19 13.38 12.38
C ALA A 17 -9.99 13.33 10.85
N TYR A 18 -8.92 13.96 10.34
CA TYR A 18 -8.60 14.02 8.92
C TYR A 18 -7.12 13.75 8.67
N TYR A 19 -6.85 12.90 7.70
CA TYR A 19 -5.51 12.64 7.18
C TYR A 19 -5.20 13.63 6.05
N ASP A 20 -4.61 14.77 6.43
CA ASP A 20 -4.26 15.85 5.51
C ASP A 20 -2.78 15.80 5.06
N GLU A 21 -2.38 16.74 4.20
CA GLU A 21 -1.00 16.84 3.70
C GLU A 21 0.03 17.06 4.83
N THR A 22 -0.34 17.75 5.90
CA THR A 22 0.53 18.02 7.03
C THR A 22 0.87 16.73 7.77
N THR A 23 -0.11 15.83 7.91
CA THR A 23 0.08 14.50 8.48
C THR A 23 0.98 13.63 7.59
N LYS A 24 0.85 13.74 6.25
CA LYS A 24 1.67 13.00 5.28
C LYS A 24 3.14 13.40 5.30
N LEU A 25 3.44 14.67 5.48
CA LEU A 25 4.80 15.20 5.39
C LEU A 25 5.62 15.07 6.68
N GLY A 26 4.99 14.72 7.82
CA GLY A 26 5.68 14.42 9.07
C GLY A 26 6.50 15.61 9.64
N GLY A 27 6.05 16.85 9.42
CA GLY A 27 6.70 18.04 9.95
C GLY A 27 6.62 18.15 11.47
N GLU A 28 7.40 19.05 12.06
CA GLU A 28 7.35 19.38 13.50
C GLU A 28 5.92 19.79 13.88
N GLY A 29 5.29 19.04 14.81
CA GLY A 29 3.90 19.25 15.23
C GLY A 29 2.86 18.47 14.41
N ALA A 30 3.25 17.67 13.42
CA ALA A 30 2.33 16.77 12.73
C ALA A 30 1.81 15.67 13.67
N PRO A 31 0.52 15.31 13.58
CA PRO A 31 -0.02 14.19 14.35
C PRO A 31 0.79 12.91 14.05
N LYS A 32 1.10 12.14 15.08
CA LYS A 32 1.71 10.82 14.88
C LYS A 32 0.72 9.94 14.15
N VAL A 33 1.16 9.37 13.03
CA VAL A 33 0.45 8.32 12.32
C VAL A 33 1.07 7.00 12.74
N GLU A 34 0.27 6.14 13.31
CA GLU A 34 0.65 4.78 13.64
C GLU A 34 0.00 3.82 12.65
N TYR A 35 0.80 2.89 12.12
CA TYR A 35 0.31 1.83 11.25
C TYR A 35 0.24 0.55 12.06
N VAL A 36 -0.96 0.03 12.22
CA VAL A 36 -1.20 -1.23 12.92
C VAL A 36 -1.86 -2.24 12.00
N VAL A 37 -1.53 -3.51 12.18
CA VAL A 37 -2.29 -4.58 11.52
C VAL A 37 -3.60 -4.73 12.31
N PRO A 38 -4.76 -4.50 11.70
CA PRO A 38 -6.02 -4.57 12.40
C PRO A 38 -6.31 -6.03 12.83
N GLU A 39 -6.39 -6.27 14.13
CA GLU A 39 -6.71 -7.59 14.69
C GLU A 39 -8.21 -7.83 14.77
N ASP A 40 -9.00 -6.76 14.81
CA ASP A 40 -10.44 -6.80 15.12
C ASP A 40 -11.36 -6.79 13.90
N PHE A 41 -10.81 -6.73 12.68
CA PHE A 41 -11.66 -6.77 11.50
C PHE A 41 -12.24 -8.16 11.27
N PRO A 42 -13.55 -8.26 10.99
CA PRO A 42 -14.17 -9.51 10.62
C PRO A 42 -13.47 -10.14 9.39
N ALA A 43 -13.38 -11.45 9.36
CA ALA A 43 -12.71 -12.16 8.26
C ALA A 43 -13.30 -11.84 6.87
N HIS A 44 -14.61 -11.56 6.79
CA HIS A 44 -15.25 -11.15 5.54
C HIS A 44 -14.80 -9.76 5.07
N THR A 45 -14.52 -8.84 6.00
CA THR A 45 -13.99 -7.50 5.70
C THR A 45 -12.59 -7.59 5.13
N VAL A 46 -11.71 -8.34 5.82
CA VAL A 46 -10.34 -8.57 5.35
C VAL A 46 -10.35 -9.21 3.97
N LYS A 47 -11.19 -10.23 3.77
CA LYS A 47 -11.33 -10.89 2.46
C LYS A 47 -11.82 -9.92 1.39
N ALA A 48 -12.80 -9.08 1.66
CA ALA A 48 -13.32 -8.10 0.71
C ALA A 48 -12.26 -7.09 0.29
N MET A 49 -11.43 -6.59 1.22
CA MET A 49 -10.32 -5.69 0.92
C MET A 49 -9.25 -6.38 0.07
N THR A 50 -8.88 -7.61 0.42
CA THR A 50 -7.89 -8.41 -0.32
C THR A 50 -8.34 -8.68 -1.75
N ASP A 51 -9.54 -9.23 -1.92
CA ASP A 51 -10.11 -9.52 -3.24
C ASP A 51 -10.29 -8.23 -4.06
N GLY A 52 -10.69 -7.13 -3.40
CA GLY A 52 -10.83 -5.82 -4.03
C GLY A 52 -9.50 -5.27 -4.54
N ALA A 53 -8.45 -5.33 -3.73
CA ALA A 53 -7.12 -4.87 -4.11
C ALA A 53 -6.54 -5.70 -5.27
N GLU A 54 -6.69 -7.02 -5.25
CA GLU A 54 -6.23 -7.91 -6.32
C GLU A 54 -6.96 -7.60 -7.64
N ARG A 55 -8.27 -7.45 -7.60
CA ARG A 55 -9.07 -7.09 -8.78
C ARG A 55 -8.70 -5.73 -9.37
N VAL A 56 -8.43 -4.75 -8.53
CA VAL A 56 -7.96 -3.42 -8.97
C VAL A 56 -6.60 -3.55 -9.65
N TYR A 57 -5.67 -4.29 -9.05
CA TYR A 57 -4.33 -4.52 -9.60
C TYR A 57 -4.41 -5.14 -11.01
N GLU A 58 -5.22 -6.18 -11.17
CA GLU A 58 -5.41 -6.86 -12.45
C GLU A 58 -6.13 -5.98 -13.48
N PHE A 59 -7.26 -5.36 -13.09
CA PHE A 59 -8.08 -4.53 -13.98
C PHE A 59 -7.30 -3.35 -14.55
N LEU A 60 -6.50 -2.68 -13.72
CA LEU A 60 -5.67 -1.55 -14.14
C LEU A 60 -4.36 -1.98 -14.79
N SER A 61 -4.09 -3.29 -14.90
CA SER A 61 -2.82 -3.83 -15.38
C SER A 61 -1.62 -3.22 -14.68
N CYS A 62 -1.73 -3.09 -13.35
CA CYS A 62 -0.69 -2.51 -12.52
C CYS A 62 0.60 -3.31 -12.57
N ARG A 63 1.72 -2.64 -12.26
CA ARG A 63 3.05 -3.23 -12.14
C ARG A 63 3.71 -2.72 -10.87
N GLY A 64 4.66 -3.49 -10.37
CA GLY A 64 5.32 -3.15 -9.12
C GLY A 64 4.35 -3.21 -7.94
N ALA A 65 4.51 -2.32 -6.99
CA ALA A 65 3.65 -2.24 -5.81
C ALA A 65 2.61 -1.12 -5.97
N ILE A 66 1.40 -1.39 -5.52
CA ILE A 66 0.35 -0.38 -5.36
C ILE A 66 -0.18 -0.41 -3.94
N ARG A 67 -0.86 0.65 -3.55
CA ARG A 67 -1.65 0.73 -2.33
C ARG A 67 -3.10 1.04 -2.72
N VAL A 68 -4.03 0.29 -2.13
CA VAL A 68 -5.46 0.58 -2.23
C VAL A 68 -5.95 0.99 -0.86
N ASP A 69 -6.53 2.16 -0.76
CA ASP A 69 -7.05 2.71 0.48
C ASP A 69 -8.54 2.40 0.62
N PHE A 70 -8.92 1.92 1.78
CA PHE A 70 -10.29 1.54 2.11
C PHE A 70 -10.79 2.31 3.33
N VAL A 71 -12.09 2.54 3.37
CA VAL A 71 -12.83 2.87 4.59
C VAL A 71 -13.74 1.69 4.92
N VAL A 72 -13.76 1.30 6.17
CA VAL A 72 -14.65 0.24 6.68
C VAL A 72 -15.70 0.88 7.56
N ASP A 73 -16.96 0.62 7.28
CA ASP A 73 -18.07 1.11 8.09
C ASP A 73 -18.33 0.25 9.34
N GLU A 74 -19.26 0.69 10.17
CA GLU A 74 -19.64 0.01 11.41
C GLU A 74 -20.18 -1.42 11.19
N THR A 75 -20.60 -1.75 9.99
CA THR A 75 -21.08 -3.09 9.62
C THR A 75 -19.97 -4.00 9.13
N GLY A 76 -18.74 -3.49 9.00
CA GLY A 76 -17.61 -4.21 8.44
C GLY A 76 -17.58 -4.20 6.90
N THR A 77 -18.37 -3.35 6.26
CA THR A 77 -18.34 -3.18 4.80
C THR A 77 -17.16 -2.29 4.40
N ALA A 78 -16.31 -2.78 3.51
CA ALA A 78 -15.14 -2.05 3.01
C ALA A 78 -15.46 -1.32 1.69
N PHE A 79 -15.12 -0.05 1.63
CA PHE A 79 -15.27 0.81 0.46
C PHE A 79 -13.89 1.26 -0.01
N ALA A 80 -13.53 0.93 -1.25
CA ALA A 80 -12.29 1.42 -1.85
C ALA A 80 -12.40 2.92 -2.14
N LEU A 81 -11.44 3.70 -1.68
CA LEU A 81 -11.39 5.15 -1.85
C LEU A 81 -10.46 5.58 -2.96
N GLU A 82 -9.23 5.11 -2.91
CA GLU A 82 -8.22 5.50 -3.89
C GLU A 82 -7.21 4.37 -4.15
N VAL A 83 -6.53 4.48 -5.28
CA VAL A 83 -5.41 3.61 -5.65
C VAL A 83 -4.18 4.48 -5.82
N ASN A 84 -3.13 4.16 -5.07
CA ASN A 84 -1.84 4.80 -5.20
C ASN A 84 -0.87 3.85 -5.91
N THR A 85 -0.46 4.21 -7.12
CA THR A 85 0.45 3.41 -7.94
C THR A 85 1.94 3.71 -7.68
N THR A 86 2.22 4.65 -6.81
CA THR A 86 3.58 5.01 -6.37
C THR A 86 3.64 5.18 -4.85
N PRO A 87 3.35 4.09 -4.09
CA PRO A 87 3.38 4.17 -2.63
C PRO A 87 4.77 4.52 -2.13
N GLY A 88 4.83 5.23 -0.99
CA GLY A 88 6.10 5.65 -0.39
C GLY A 88 7.02 4.47 -0.08
N LEU A 89 8.32 4.66 -0.33
CA LEU A 89 9.36 3.66 -0.10
C LEU A 89 10.28 3.99 1.09
N GLN A 90 10.01 5.02 1.86
CA GLN A 90 10.75 5.28 3.10
C GLN A 90 10.45 4.17 4.11
N GLU A 91 11.43 3.75 4.91
CA GLU A 91 11.31 2.60 5.82
C GLU A 91 10.08 2.64 6.73
N HIS A 92 9.65 3.84 7.12
CA HIS A 92 8.47 4.06 7.97
C HIS A 92 7.17 4.28 7.18
N SER A 93 7.21 4.21 5.84
CA SER A 93 6.01 4.28 5.02
C SER A 93 5.22 2.97 5.10
N ASN A 94 3.93 3.03 4.80
CA ASN A 94 3.06 1.87 4.95
C ASN A 94 3.45 0.64 4.12
N LEU A 95 3.98 0.80 2.90
CA LEU A 95 4.41 -0.35 2.10
C LEU A 95 5.56 -1.12 2.75
N PRO A 96 6.70 -0.51 3.13
CA PRO A 96 7.75 -1.21 3.88
C PRO A 96 7.29 -1.77 5.22
N VAL A 97 6.43 -1.06 5.95
CA VAL A 97 5.87 -1.55 7.21
C VAL A 97 5.02 -2.81 6.97
N SER A 98 4.15 -2.81 5.97
CA SER A 98 3.34 -3.98 5.61
C SER A 98 4.20 -5.16 5.17
N CYS A 99 5.27 -4.90 4.40
CA CYS A 99 6.26 -5.92 4.03
C CYS A 99 6.92 -6.55 5.25
N ALA A 100 7.32 -5.75 6.23
CA ALA A 100 7.93 -6.25 7.46
C ALA A 100 6.97 -7.18 8.24
N HIS A 101 5.69 -6.84 8.31
CA HIS A 101 4.67 -7.72 8.90
C HIS A 101 4.48 -9.04 8.12
N ALA A 102 4.77 -9.05 6.83
CA ALA A 102 4.78 -10.25 6.01
C ALA A 102 6.11 -11.02 6.03
N GLY A 103 7.09 -10.57 6.81
CA GLY A 103 8.42 -11.18 6.88
C GLY A 103 9.35 -10.83 5.71
N ILE A 104 9.00 -9.79 4.93
CA ILE A 104 9.81 -9.28 3.82
C ILE A 104 10.62 -8.09 4.33
N SER A 105 11.94 -8.20 4.29
CA SER A 105 12.82 -7.10 4.71
C SER A 105 12.76 -5.91 3.75
N TYR A 106 13.18 -4.75 4.25
CA TYR A 106 13.26 -3.54 3.43
C TYR A 106 14.20 -3.73 2.20
N ALA A 107 15.31 -4.41 2.39
CA ALA A 107 16.23 -4.72 1.29
C ALA A 107 15.59 -5.64 0.24
N GLU A 108 14.85 -6.66 0.67
CA GLU A 108 14.13 -7.57 -0.24
C GLU A 108 13.04 -6.83 -1.03
N LEU A 109 12.31 -5.92 -0.38
CA LEU A 109 11.32 -5.07 -1.07
C LEU A 109 11.99 -4.24 -2.17
N LEU A 110 13.02 -3.48 -1.85
CA LEU A 110 13.70 -2.61 -2.82
C LEU A 110 14.34 -3.40 -3.96
N THR A 111 15.01 -4.49 -3.62
CA THR A 111 15.65 -5.38 -4.61
C THR A 111 14.62 -6.03 -5.53
N GLY A 112 13.49 -6.47 -4.98
CA GLY A 112 12.39 -7.07 -5.74
C GLY A 112 11.76 -6.09 -6.73
N LEU A 113 11.46 -4.87 -6.28
CA LEU A 113 10.93 -3.81 -7.14
C LEU A 113 11.90 -3.43 -8.26
N LEU A 114 13.19 -3.33 -7.94
CA LEU A 114 14.23 -3.02 -8.92
C LEU A 114 14.37 -4.15 -9.95
N ALA A 115 14.39 -5.40 -9.51
CA ALA A 115 14.49 -6.56 -10.38
C ALA A 115 13.30 -6.63 -11.34
N GLN A 116 12.10 -6.39 -10.85
CA GLN A 116 10.90 -6.34 -11.69
C GLN A 116 10.97 -5.21 -12.70
N ALA A 117 11.36 -4.01 -12.29
CA ALA A 117 11.49 -2.86 -13.19
C ALA A 117 12.50 -3.12 -14.30
N LEU A 118 13.64 -3.76 -13.98
CA LEU A 118 14.65 -4.13 -14.96
C LEU A 118 14.17 -5.21 -15.93
N ALA A 119 13.43 -6.21 -15.47
CA ALA A 119 12.87 -7.27 -16.30
C ALA A 119 11.81 -6.75 -17.30
N GLU A 120 11.08 -5.71 -16.91
CA GLU A 120 10.03 -5.08 -17.72
C GLU A 120 10.51 -3.83 -18.47
N ALA A 121 11.77 -3.41 -18.28
CA ALA A 121 12.33 -2.22 -18.90
C ALA A 121 12.25 -2.34 -20.43
N ARG A 122 11.56 -1.39 -21.06
CA ARG A 122 11.62 -1.16 -22.49
C ARG A 122 12.56 0.02 -22.73
N PRO A 123 13.30 0.04 -23.84
CA PRO A 123 14.03 1.23 -24.23
C PRO A 123 13.07 2.42 -24.22
N ALA A 124 13.39 3.48 -23.51
CA ALA A 124 12.59 4.70 -23.53
C ALA A 124 12.57 5.22 -24.98
N PRO A 125 11.40 5.45 -25.57
CA PRO A 125 11.30 5.90 -26.95
C PRO A 125 11.76 7.36 -27.12
N TRP A 126 12.04 8.02 -26.04
CA TRP A 126 12.56 9.39 -26.00
C TRP A 126 13.65 9.47 -24.93
N VAL A 127 14.86 9.65 -25.39
CA VAL A 127 15.94 10.19 -24.57
C VAL A 127 16.23 11.55 -25.20
N THR A 128 15.86 12.62 -24.51
CA THR A 128 16.33 13.96 -24.84
C THR A 128 17.62 14.21 -24.09
N SER A 129 18.63 14.50 -24.83
CA SER A 129 19.88 15.05 -24.26
C SER A 129 19.63 16.47 -23.73
#